data_1bd165b6ff5f84775cbfd63c45b51641
#
_entry.id   1bd165b6ff5f84775cbfd63c45b51641
#
_cell.length_a   1.000
_cell.length_b   1.000
_cell.length_c   1.000
_cell.angle_alpha   90.00
_cell.angle_beta   90.00
_cell.angle_gamma   90.00
#
_symmetry.space_group_name_H-M   'P 1'
#
loop_
_entity.id
_entity.type
_entity.pdbx_description
1 polymer ?
#
loop_
_entity_poly.entity_id
_entity_poly.type
_entity_poly.pdbx_seq_one_letter_code
_entity_poly.pdbx_strand_id
1 'polypeptide(L)'
;MKPLLRGVAALLTTAAVLFGTVASAQDKTVLTTDREKASYMVGTDIGHSIAPVGPDLDMAAFEKAVRNAFTGGKPLLTPDEAKSTGQALMARISARNSPPADGGKVPEIGKDKVGLLVGADVGRSLAPIHEEIDFPVFLQGVRAAMGNGTLLLSEAELSAIRESFSQKVQSELQAKAAVAADKNKAAGTDFLAKHKTEKGVFTTPSGLQYMVLRQGAGPRPRASDHVRVNYQGALLDGTVFDSSYERGQPTEFGLNQVIQGWTEGLTLMPVGAKYRFWIPGDLAYGPQGMPQGGIGPNSTLVFDVELLAITPQ
;
A
#
# COMPACT_ATOMS: atom_id res chain seq x y z
N MET A 1 -77.82 -44.85 1.32
CA MET A 1 -77.36 -43.85 0.30
C MET A 1 -76.45 -42.87 1.02
N LYS A 2 -75.19 -42.74 0.59
CA LYS A 2 -74.19 -41.99 1.20
C LYS A 2 -74.29 -40.45 0.90
N PRO A 3 -73.82 -39.60 1.77
CA PRO A 3 -73.12 -38.38 1.26
C PRO A 3 -71.68 -38.28 1.75
N LEU A 4 -70.87 -37.83 0.85
CA LEU A 4 -69.47 -37.49 0.99
C LEU A 4 -69.23 -36.23 1.85
N LEU A 5 -68.33 -36.33 2.82
CA LEU A 5 -67.65 -35.15 3.43
C LEU A 5 -66.41 -34.85 2.65
N ARG A 6 -66.33 -33.63 2.15
CA ARG A 6 -65.08 -33.03 1.62
C ARG A 6 -64.41 -32.22 2.72
N GLY A 7 -63.23 -32.69 3.18
CA GLY A 7 -62.37 -31.94 4.06
C GLY A 7 -61.48 -30.96 3.27
N VAL A 8 -61.50 -29.72 3.71
CA VAL A 8 -60.59 -28.67 3.24
C VAL A 8 -59.36 -28.68 4.16
N ALA A 9 -58.24 -29.12 3.63
CA ALA A 9 -56.92 -28.98 4.31
C ALA A 9 -56.36 -27.59 4.06
N ALA A 10 -56.29 -26.78 5.10
CA ALA A 10 -55.59 -25.51 5.07
C ALA A 10 -54.08 -25.74 5.22
N LEU A 11 -53.32 -25.48 4.15
CA LEU A 11 -51.86 -25.42 4.19
C LEU A 11 -51.42 -24.08 4.83
N LEU A 12 -50.96 -24.17 6.06
CA LEU A 12 -50.16 -23.09 6.70
C LEU A 12 -48.72 -23.17 6.21
N THR A 13 -48.37 -22.33 5.25
CA THR A 13 -46.98 -22.09 4.87
C THR A 13 -46.32 -21.17 5.90
N THR A 14 -45.60 -21.75 6.85
CA THR A 14 -44.68 -21.03 7.70
C THR A 14 -43.46 -20.64 6.88
N ALA A 15 -43.37 -19.34 6.49
CA ALA A 15 -42.17 -18.76 5.96
C ALA A 15 -41.12 -18.68 7.09
N ALA A 16 -40.19 -19.62 7.12
CA ALA A 16 -39.00 -19.53 7.95
C ALA A 16 -38.11 -18.41 7.41
N VAL A 17 -38.16 -17.26 8.05
CA VAL A 17 -37.17 -16.20 7.84
C VAL A 17 -35.84 -16.70 8.41
N LEU A 18 -35.00 -17.21 7.53
CA LEU A 18 -33.59 -17.47 7.85
C LEU A 18 -32.90 -16.14 8.13
N PHE A 19 -32.93 -15.72 9.38
CA PHE A 19 -31.94 -14.79 9.87
C PHE A 19 -30.57 -15.47 9.77
N GLY A 20 -29.80 -15.11 8.74
CA GLY A 20 -28.40 -15.48 8.65
C GLY A 20 -27.67 -14.90 9.86
N THR A 21 -27.53 -15.71 10.90
CA THR A 21 -26.56 -15.43 11.96
C THR A 21 -25.21 -15.42 11.27
N VAL A 22 -24.57 -14.26 11.23
CA VAL A 22 -23.14 -14.17 10.95
C VAL A 22 -22.50 -15.00 12.08
N ALA A 23 -22.14 -16.24 11.77
CA ALA A 23 -21.41 -17.09 12.70
C ALA A 23 -20.08 -16.38 12.97
N SER A 24 -19.93 -15.75 14.12
CA SER A 24 -18.62 -15.35 14.59
C SER A 24 -17.81 -16.63 14.68
N ALA A 25 -16.71 -16.71 13.94
CA ALA A 25 -15.84 -17.87 14.01
C ALA A 25 -15.44 -18.05 15.47
N GLN A 26 -15.80 -19.21 16.03
CA GLN A 26 -15.49 -19.52 17.44
C GLN A 26 -13.97 -19.56 17.59
N ASP A 27 -13.45 -18.88 18.61
CA ASP A 27 -12.01 -18.84 18.87
C ASP A 27 -11.48 -20.29 19.04
N LYS A 28 -10.35 -20.57 18.39
CA LYS A 28 -9.72 -21.88 18.45
C LYS A 28 -9.06 -22.12 19.80
N THR A 29 -9.14 -23.34 20.30
CA THR A 29 -8.42 -23.76 21.51
C THR A 29 -7.08 -24.41 21.18
N VAL A 30 -6.91 -24.89 19.94
CA VAL A 30 -5.68 -25.51 19.44
C VAL A 30 -5.42 -25.04 18.00
N LEU A 31 -4.17 -24.68 17.70
CA LEU A 31 -3.71 -24.31 16.37
C LEU A 31 -3.05 -25.53 15.70
N THR A 32 -3.61 -25.99 14.60
CA THR A 32 -3.22 -27.27 13.99
C THR A 32 -2.31 -27.12 12.79
N THR A 33 -2.42 -26.02 12.02
CA THR A 33 -1.64 -25.79 10.81
C THR A 33 -0.58 -24.70 11.02
N ASP A 34 0.48 -24.74 10.21
CA ASP A 34 1.52 -23.70 10.25
C ASP A 34 0.94 -22.32 9.91
N ARG A 35 -0.06 -22.26 8.99
CA ARG A 35 -0.78 -21.02 8.66
C ARG A 35 -1.52 -20.47 9.87
N GLU A 36 -2.22 -21.31 10.62
CA GLU A 36 -2.90 -20.88 11.86
C GLU A 36 -1.91 -20.38 12.90
N LYS A 37 -0.82 -21.13 13.14
CA LYS A 37 0.21 -20.76 14.10
C LYS A 37 0.88 -19.44 13.72
N ALA A 38 1.24 -19.26 12.43
CA ALA A 38 1.81 -18.01 11.93
C ALA A 38 0.82 -16.85 12.05
N SER A 39 -0.46 -17.05 11.69
CA SER A 39 -1.49 -16.04 11.82
C SER A 39 -1.72 -15.61 13.26
N TYR A 40 -1.74 -16.56 14.19
CA TYR A 40 -1.86 -16.29 15.61
C TYR A 40 -0.65 -15.50 16.13
N MET A 41 0.56 -15.92 15.76
CA MET A 41 1.82 -15.23 16.11
C MET A 41 1.81 -13.79 15.59
N VAL A 42 1.49 -13.55 14.31
CA VAL A 42 1.37 -12.20 13.75
C VAL A 42 0.31 -11.39 14.50
N GLY A 43 -0.82 -12.02 14.83
CA GLY A 43 -1.85 -11.41 15.65
C GLY A 43 -1.38 -11.00 17.03
N THR A 44 -0.60 -11.85 17.73
CA THR A 44 -0.05 -11.51 19.04
C THR A 44 0.97 -10.38 18.97
N ASP A 45 1.84 -10.36 17.96
CA ASP A 45 2.81 -9.29 17.76
C ASP A 45 2.12 -7.95 17.51
N ILE A 46 1.10 -7.93 16.65
CA ILE A 46 0.26 -6.73 16.42
C ILE A 46 -0.49 -6.33 17.69
N GLY A 47 -1.10 -7.28 18.40
CA GLY A 47 -1.82 -7.01 19.65
C GLY A 47 -0.95 -6.34 20.69
N HIS A 48 0.28 -6.82 20.90
CA HIS A 48 1.25 -6.19 21.79
C HIS A 48 1.63 -4.78 21.31
N SER A 49 1.86 -4.60 20.01
CA SER A 49 2.22 -3.29 19.43
C SER A 49 1.12 -2.25 19.60
N ILE A 50 -0.15 -2.64 19.47
CA ILE A 50 -1.29 -1.72 19.58
C ILE A 50 -1.91 -1.69 20.98
N ALA A 51 -1.42 -2.48 21.94
CA ALA A 51 -1.92 -2.49 23.32
C ALA A 51 -1.98 -1.08 23.96
N PRO A 52 -1.02 -0.16 23.75
CA PRO A 52 -1.10 1.20 24.29
C PRO A 52 -2.31 2.00 23.80
N VAL A 53 -2.88 1.69 22.64
CA VAL A 53 -4.07 2.34 22.11
C VAL A 53 -5.38 1.60 22.46
N GLY A 54 -5.27 0.40 23.04
CA GLY A 54 -6.40 -0.45 23.37
C GLY A 54 -7.56 0.23 24.11
N PRO A 55 -7.32 1.08 25.14
CA PRO A 55 -8.38 1.78 25.84
C PRO A 55 -9.24 2.70 24.96
N ASP A 56 -8.67 3.17 23.83
CA ASP A 56 -9.32 4.09 22.89
C ASP A 56 -9.74 3.40 21.58
N LEU A 57 -9.58 2.10 21.45
CA LEU A 57 -9.80 1.36 20.20
C LEU A 57 -11.12 0.59 20.22
N ASP A 58 -11.89 0.68 19.14
CA ASP A 58 -13.00 -0.23 18.84
C ASP A 58 -12.52 -1.39 17.95
N MET A 59 -12.63 -2.62 18.46
CA MET A 59 -12.16 -3.81 17.76
C MET A 59 -12.96 -4.14 16.49
N ALA A 60 -14.25 -3.84 16.44
CA ALA A 60 -15.05 -4.09 15.25
C ALA A 60 -14.66 -3.14 14.10
N ALA A 61 -14.41 -1.88 14.43
CA ALA A 61 -13.88 -0.92 13.47
C ALA A 61 -12.46 -1.26 13.01
N PHE A 62 -11.60 -1.73 13.92
CA PHE A 62 -10.26 -2.26 13.60
C PHE A 62 -10.34 -3.42 12.60
N GLU A 63 -11.14 -4.45 12.91
CA GLU A 63 -11.36 -5.59 12.01
C GLU A 63 -11.84 -5.14 10.63
N LYS A 64 -12.85 -4.27 10.59
CA LYS A 64 -13.40 -3.71 9.33
C LYS A 64 -12.31 -3.05 8.49
N ALA A 65 -11.44 -2.26 9.12
CA ALA A 65 -10.39 -1.54 8.40
C ALA A 65 -9.28 -2.47 7.89
N VAL A 66 -8.86 -3.48 8.68
CA VAL A 66 -7.89 -4.49 8.22
C VAL A 66 -8.44 -5.26 7.02
N ARG A 67 -9.69 -5.75 7.08
CA ARG A 67 -10.34 -6.44 5.94
C ARG A 67 -10.40 -5.56 4.70
N ASN A 68 -10.79 -4.29 4.86
CA ASN A 68 -10.86 -3.35 3.76
C ASN A 68 -9.50 -3.15 3.09
N ALA A 69 -8.42 -3.06 3.87
CA ALA A 69 -7.06 -2.93 3.34
C ALA A 69 -6.60 -4.21 2.60
N PHE A 70 -6.94 -5.41 3.09
CA PHE A 70 -6.63 -6.69 2.43
C PHE A 70 -7.29 -6.83 1.06
N THR A 71 -8.45 -6.22 0.87
CA THR A 71 -9.17 -6.22 -0.41
C THR A 71 -8.82 -5.04 -1.32
N GLY A 72 -7.86 -4.21 -0.93
CA GLY A 72 -7.49 -3.00 -1.69
C GLY A 72 -8.59 -1.93 -1.70
N GLY A 73 -9.46 -1.94 -0.70
CA GLY A 73 -10.58 -1.00 -0.59
C GLY A 73 -10.12 0.44 -0.35
N LYS A 74 -10.99 1.39 -0.72
CA LYS A 74 -10.73 2.82 -0.48
C LYS A 74 -10.61 3.09 1.04
N PRO A 75 -9.79 4.09 1.45
CA PRO A 75 -9.69 4.47 2.84
C PRO A 75 -11.06 4.75 3.48
N LEU A 76 -11.27 4.25 4.69
CA LEU A 76 -12.54 4.40 5.43
C LEU A 76 -12.62 5.71 6.21
N LEU A 77 -11.52 6.43 6.32
CA LEU A 77 -11.42 7.79 6.85
C LEU A 77 -10.93 8.72 5.75
N THR A 78 -11.42 9.96 5.76
CA THR A 78 -10.82 11.02 4.93
C THR A 78 -9.42 11.38 5.46
N PRO A 79 -8.56 12.01 4.66
CA PRO A 79 -7.24 12.46 5.11
C PRO A 79 -7.30 13.35 6.36
N ASP A 80 -8.28 14.26 6.43
CA ASP A 80 -8.46 15.18 7.56
C ASP A 80 -8.94 14.44 8.82
N GLU A 81 -9.85 13.47 8.67
CA GLU A 81 -10.27 12.62 9.79
C GLU A 81 -9.13 11.75 10.31
N ALA A 82 -8.33 11.14 9.43
CA ALA A 82 -7.17 10.35 9.82
C ALA A 82 -6.15 11.21 10.59
N LYS A 83 -5.85 12.40 10.06
CA LYS A 83 -4.91 13.34 10.69
C LYS A 83 -5.41 13.80 12.06
N SER A 84 -6.66 14.25 12.16
CA SER A 84 -7.23 14.74 13.44
C SER A 84 -7.35 13.62 14.48
N THR A 85 -7.74 12.41 14.05
CA THR A 85 -7.81 11.23 14.92
C THR A 85 -6.43 10.86 15.44
N GLY A 86 -5.40 10.83 14.56
CA GLY A 86 -4.03 10.54 14.95
C GLY A 86 -3.47 11.55 15.97
N GLN A 87 -3.70 12.84 15.76
CA GLN A 87 -3.29 13.90 16.71
C GLN A 87 -3.98 13.76 18.07
N ALA A 88 -5.28 13.53 18.09
CA ALA A 88 -6.04 13.33 19.33
C ALA A 88 -5.58 12.06 20.07
N LEU A 89 -5.33 10.97 19.35
CA LEU A 89 -4.83 9.71 19.92
C LEU A 89 -3.45 9.89 20.57
N MET A 90 -2.53 10.55 19.88
CA MET A 90 -1.19 10.84 20.43
C MET A 90 -1.26 11.71 21.70
N ALA A 91 -2.12 12.72 21.71
CA ALA A 91 -2.33 13.55 22.89
C ALA A 91 -2.86 12.72 24.08
N ARG A 92 -3.78 11.76 23.83
CA ARG A 92 -4.32 10.86 24.87
C ARG A 92 -3.27 9.91 25.41
N ILE A 93 -2.46 9.32 24.53
CA ILE A 93 -1.35 8.43 24.94
C ILE A 93 -0.33 9.21 25.78
N SER A 94 0.05 10.41 25.32
CA SER A 94 0.95 11.30 26.06
C SER A 94 0.41 11.66 27.45
N ALA A 95 -0.87 12.03 27.54
CA ALA A 95 -1.52 12.36 28.81
C ALA A 95 -1.60 11.18 29.79
N ARG A 96 -1.69 9.93 29.29
CA ARG A 96 -1.62 8.73 30.14
C ARG A 96 -0.22 8.50 30.70
N ASN A 97 0.81 8.77 29.90
CA ASN A 97 2.22 8.55 30.30
C ASN A 97 2.76 9.72 31.16
N SER A 98 2.24 10.93 30.93
CA SER A 98 2.65 12.15 31.63
C SER A 98 1.42 13.07 31.73
N PRO A 99 0.63 12.97 32.82
CA PRO A 99 -0.55 13.81 33.01
C PRO A 99 -0.18 15.31 32.96
N PRO A 100 -0.97 16.14 32.29
CA PRO A 100 -0.73 17.59 32.23
C PRO A 100 -0.70 18.18 33.63
N ALA A 101 0.35 18.95 33.96
CA ALA A 101 0.52 19.58 35.27
C ALA A 101 -0.61 20.58 35.61
N ASP A 102 -1.25 21.15 34.61
CA ASP A 102 -2.26 22.17 34.73
C ASP A 102 -3.72 21.68 34.60
N GLY A 103 -3.94 20.35 34.67
CA GLY A 103 -5.28 19.77 34.46
C GLY A 103 -5.83 19.96 33.05
N GLY A 104 -4.96 20.10 32.05
CA GLY A 104 -5.31 20.30 30.64
C GLY A 104 -6.29 19.25 30.14
N LYS A 105 -7.29 19.65 29.34
CA LYS A 105 -8.29 18.75 28.80
C LYS A 105 -7.65 17.78 27.80
N VAL A 106 -7.82 16.49 28.08
CA VAL A 106 -7.47 15.42 27.13
C VAL A 106 -8.52 15.41 26.02
N PRO A 107 -8.15 15.43 24.73
CA PRO A 107 -9.12 15.46 23.64
C PRO A 107 -10.07 14.26 23.69
N GLU A 108 -11.35 14.49 23.40
CA GLU A 108 -12.28 13.40 23.13
C GLU A 108 -11.96 12.76 21.77
N ILE A 109 -12.13 11.43 21.67
CA ILE A 109 -11.86 10.68 20.46
C ILE A 109 -12.91 9.60 20.27
N GLY A 110 -13.40 9.42 19.04
CA GLY A 110 -14.25 8.29 18.68
C GLY A 110 -13.42 7.01 18.59
N LYS A 111 -13.75 6.02 19.42
CA LYS A 111 -13.06 4.72 19.43
C LYS A 111 -13.17 3.99 18.09
N ASP A 112 -14.26 4.16 17.39
CA ASP A 112 -14.49 3.69 16.03
C ASP A 112 -13.49 4.30 15.05
N LYS A 113 -13.25 5.61 15.10
CA LYS A 113 -12.25 6.29 14.25
C LYS A 113 -10.83 5.82 14.57
N VAL A 114 -10.51 5.58 15.85
CA VAL A 114 -9.22 4.98 16.23
C VAL A 114 -9.09 3.57 15.65
N GLY A 115 -10.13 2.74 15.77
CA GLY A 115 -10.15 1.41 15.18
C GLY A 115 -9.96 1.45 13.68
N LEU A 116 -10.65 2.36 12.96
CA LEU A 116 -10.48 2.53 11.52
C LEU A 116 -9.07 3.00 11.14
N LEU A 117 -8.48 3.92 11.89
CA LEU A 117 -7.13 4.43 11.64
C LEU A 117 -6.08 3.34 11.83
N VAL A 118 -6.04 2.74 13.03
CA VAL A 118 -5.06 1.72 13.39
C VAL A 118 -5.22 0.45 12.54
N GLY A 119 -6.46 0.03 12.30
CA GLY A 119 -6.75 -1.11 11.45
C GLY A 119 -6.33 -0.89 9.99
N ALA A 120 -6.47 0.32 9.46
CA ALA A 120 -5.99 0.64 8.13
C ALA A 120 -4.46 0.59 8.03
N ASP A 121 -3.74 1.07 9.05
CA ASP A 121 -2.27 1.02 9.09
C ASP A 121 -1.77 -0.42 9.19
N VAL A 122 -2.34 -1.22 10.11
CA VAL A 122 -2.03 -2.64 10.24
C VAL A 122 -2.36 -3.40 8.94
N GLY A 123 -3.53 -3.17 8.37
CA GLY A 123 -3.94 -3.83 7.13
C GLY A 123 -3.02 -3.51 5.96
N ARG A 124 -2.56 -2.27 5.81
CA ARG A 124 -1.57 -1.89 4.80
C ARG A 124 -0.21 -2.57 5.02
N SER A 125 0.24 -2.66 6.26
CA SER A 125 1.52 -3.31 6.57
C SER A 125 1.48 -4.82 6.30
N LEU A 126 0.32 -5.46 6.50
CA LEU A 126 0.12 -6.89 6.28
C LEU A 126 -0.36 -7.23 4.85
N ALA A 127 -0.73 -6.24 4.04
CA ALA A 127 -1.23 -6.46 2.68
C ALA A 127 -0.30 -7.33 1.81
N PRO A 128 1.04 -7.21 1.85
CA PRO A 128 1.93 -8.07 1.07
C PRO A 128 1.85 -9.55 1.43
N ILE A 129 1.39 -9.88 2.63
CA ILE A 129 1.33 -11.26 3.16
C ILE A 129 -0.09 -11.71 3.49
N HIS A 130 -1.11 -10.96 3.08
CA HIS A 130 -2.50 -11.22 3.45
C HIS A 130 -2.99 -12.61 3.06
N GLU A 131 -2.47 -13.18 1.97
CA GLU A 131 -2.79 -14.54 1.51
C GLU A 131 -2.31 -15.62 2.49
N GLU A 132 -1.23 -15.33 3.26
CA GLU A 132 -0.69 -16.22 4.29
C GLU A 132 -1.43 -16.13 5.62
N ILE A 133 -2.32 -15.16 5.78
CA ILE A 133 -3.04 -14.90 7.04
C ILE A 133 -4.39 -15.62 7.05
N ASP A 134 -4.60 -16.45 8.08
CA ASP A 134 -5.93 -16.88 8.51
C ASP A 134 -6.53 -15.78 9.37
N PHE A 135 -7.40 -14.98 8.79
CA PHE A 135 -7.87 -13.73 9.38
C PHE A 135 -8.58 -13.91 10.74
N PRO A 136 -9.49 -14.89 10.94
CA PRO A 136 -10.08 -15.18 12.25
C PRO A 136 -9.04 -15.48 13.32
N VAL A 137 -8.04 -16.30 13.00
CA VAL A 137 -6.99 -16.70 13.93
C VAL A 137 -6.04 -15.54 14.23
N PHE A 138 -5.75 -14.70 13.24
CA PHE A 138 -5.02 -13.44 13.43
C PHE A 138 -5.73 -12.54 14.44
N LEU A 139 -7.04 -12.30 14.27
CA LEU A 139 -7.82 -11.48 15.20
C LEU A 139 -7.88 -12.09 16.60
N GLN A 140 -7.93 -13.40 16.71
CA GLN A 140 -7.85 -14.08 18.00
C GLN A 140 -6.53 -13.77 18.71
N GLY A 141 -5.39 -13.83 18.00
CA GLY A 141 -4.08 -13.44 18.51
C GLY A 141 -4.03 -11.98 18.97
N VAL A 142 -4.58 -11.07 18.16
CA VAL A 142 -4.67 -9.63 18.50
C VAL A 142 -5.43 -9.44 19.82
N ARG A 143 -6.63 -10.04 19.94
CA ARG A 143 -7.44 -9.91 21.16
C ARG A 143 -6.74 -10.51 22.39
N ALA A 144 -6.12 -11.68 22.24
CA ALA A 144 -5.42 -12.36 23.35
C ALA A 144 -4.27 -11.51 23.90
N ALA A 145 -3.46 -10.92 23.01
CA ALA A 145 -2.31 -10.10 23.41
C ALA A 145 -2.74 -8.72 23.98
N MET A 146 -3.77 -8.09 23.43
CA MET A 146 -4.30 -6.82 23.96
C MET A 146 -4.96 -6.97 25.33
N GLY A 147 -5.59 -8.12 25.60
CA GLY A 147 -6.30 -8.39 26.86
C GLY A 147 -5.42 -8.95 27.97
N ASN A 148 -4.11 -9.08 27.78
CA ASN A 148 -3.22 -9.79 28.70
C ASN A 148 -3.73 -11.20 29.06
N GLY A 149 -4.43 -11.85 28.13
CA GLY A 149 -4.94 -13.21 28.28
C GLY A 149 -3.83 -14.26 28.17
N THR A 150 -4.13 -15.50 28.59
CA THR A 150 -3.23 -16.63 28.35
C THR A 150 -3.13 -16.90 26.85
N LEU A 151 -1.92 -16.85 26.31
CA LEU A 151 -1.66 -17.16 24.91
C LEU A 151 -1.76 -18.66 24.66
N LEU A 152 -2.16 -19.06 23.45
CA LEU A 152 -2.22 -20.45 23.02
C LEU A 152 -0.85 -21.07 22.73
N LEU A 153 0.14 -20.22 22.51
CA LEU A 153 1.52 -20.59 22.21
C LEU A 153 2.44 -19.98 23.25
N SER A 154 3.45 -20.73 23.65
CA SER A 154 4.52 -20.23 24.51
C SER A 154 5.41 -19.24 23.75
N GLU A 155 6.16 -18.40 24.48
CA GLU A 155 7.11 -17.45 23.88
C GLU A 155 8.17 -18.14 23.00
N ALA A 156 8.63 -19.32 23.40
CA ALA A 156 9.56 -20.11 22.61
C ALA A 156 8.96 -20.58 21.27
N GLU A 157 7.69 -21.02 21.29
CA GLU A 157 6.95 -21.39 20.06
C GLU A 157 6.70 -20.18 19.17
N LEU A 158 6.26 -19.05 19.75
CA LEU A 158 6.06 -17.79 18.99
C LEU A 158 7.36 -17.35 18.31
N SER A 159 8.50 -17.43 19.01
CA SER A 159 9.81 -17.07 18.45
C SER A 159 10.22 -17.98 17.29
N ALA A 160 10.08 -19.29 17.45
CA ALA A 160 10.41 -20.26 16.39
C ALA A 160 9.52 -20.09 15.14
N ILE A 161 8.22 -19.85 15.36
CA ILE A 161 7.26 -19.60 14.27
C ILE A 161 7.60 -18.27 13.56
N ARG A 162 7.94 -17.22 14.30
CA ARG A 162 8.32 -15.91 13.75
C ARG A 162 9.53 -16.04 12.82
N GLU A 163 10.55 -16.78 13.24
CA GLU A 163 11.74 -17.00 12.43
C GLU A 163 11.42 -17.75 11.13
N SER A 164 10.75 -18.91 11.24
CA SER A 164 10.40 -19.73 10.07
C SER A 164 9.44 -19.00 9.10
N PHE A 165 8.45 -18.30 9.64
CA PHE A 165 7.51 -17.52 8.84
C PHE A 165 8.20 -16.35 8.12
N SER A 166 9.09 -15.63 8.82
CA SER A 166 9.87 -14.54 8.21
C SER A 166 10.71 -15.02 7.04
N GLN A 167 11.42 -16.17 7.21
CA GLN A 167 12.21 -16.78 6.13
C GLN A 167 11.34 -17.19 4.94
N LYS A 168 10.18 -17.82 5.21
CA LYS A 168 9.21 -18.21 4.18
C LYS A 168 8.74 -16.99 3.38
N VAL A 169 8.22 -15.98 4.07
CA VAL A 169 7.70 -14.74 3.46
C VAL A 169 8.79 -14.04 2.63
N GLN A 170 9.99 -13.92 3.15
CA GLN A 170 11.10 -13.30 2.44
C GLN A 170 11.42 -14.06 1.14
N SER A 171 11.47 -15.40 1.20
CA SER A 171 11.72 -16.25 0.03
C SER A 171 10.61 -16.08 -1.03
N GLU A 172 9.34 -16.06 -0.62
CA GLU A 172 8.22 -15.88 -1.54
C GLU A 172 8.18 -14.50 -2.18
N LEU A 173 8.45 -13.44 -1.39
CA LEU A 173 8.54 -12.09 -1.93
C LEU A 173 9.69 -11.95 -2.93
N GLN A 174 10.84 -12.56 -2.65
CA GLN A 174 11.97 -12.59 -3.59
C GLN A 174 11.64 -13.35 -4.88
N ALA A 175 10.97 -14.50 -4.77
CA ALA A 175 10.54 -15.26 -5.95
C ALA A 175 9.51 -14.47 -6.78
N LYS A 176 8.52 -13.85 -6.15
CA LYS A 176 7.53 -12.98 -6.83
C LYS A 176 8.23 -11.79 -7.52
N ALA A 177 9.19 -11.16 -6.83
CA ALA A 177 9.96 -10.04 -7.37
C ALA A 177 10.82 -10.48 -8.58
N ALA A 178 11.46 -11.66 -8.54
CA ALA A 178 12.24 -12.17 -9.66
C ALA A 178 11.37 -12.42 -10.91
N VAL A 179 10.20 -13.05 -10.72
CA VAL A 179 9.25 -13.27 -11.84
C VAL A 179 8.76 -11.95 -12.42
N ALA A 180 8.45 -10.98 -11.57
CA ALA A 180 8.05 -9.64 -12.00
C ALA A 180 9.19 -8.91 -12.74
N ALA A 181 10.44 -9.06 -12.27
CA ALA A 181 11.62 -8.48 -12.90
C ALA A 181 11.81 -8.98 -14.33
N ASP A 182 11.73 -10.30 -14.53
CA ASP A 182 11.88 -10.92 -15.86
C ASP A 182 10.75 -10.49 -16.80
N LYS A 183 9.50 -10.48 -16.31
CA LYS A 183 8.34 -10.03 -17.07
C LYS A 183 8.47 -8.58 -17.50
N ASN A 184 8.83 -7.68 -16.57
CA ASN A 184 8.96 -6.26 -16.84
C ASN A 184 10.10 -5.97 -17.80
N LYS A 185 11.25 -6.67 -17.63
CA LYS A 185 12.40 -6.56 -18.53
C LYS A 185 12.06 -6.98 -19.94
N ALA A 186 11.41 -8.13 -20.11
CA ALA A 186 10.96 -8.60 -21.42
C ALA A 186 9.99 -7.62 -22.07
N ALA A 187 8.93 -7.21 -21.34
CA ALA A 187 7.94 -6.26 -21.84
C ALA A 187 8.56 -4.92 -22.22
N GLY A 188 9.48 -4.39 -21.39
CA GLY A 188 10.19 -3.14 -21.66
C GLY A 188 11.08 -3.24 -22.91
N THR A 189 11.84 -4.34 -23.04
CA THR A 189 12.71 -4.59 -24.20
C THR A 189 11.90 -4.66 -25.49
N ASP A 190 10.81 -5.43 -25.49
CA ASP A 190 9.93 -5.59 -26.64
C ASP A 190 9.26 -4.26 -27.04
N PHE A 191 8.80 -3.51 -26.04
CA PHE A 191 8.20 -2.19 -26.25
C PHE A 191 9.23 -1.24 -26.90
N LEU A 192 10.39 -1.06 -26.29
CA LEU A 192 11.42 -0.14 -26.77
C LEU A 192 11.96 -0.53 -28.14
N ALA A 193 12.10 -1.85 -28.43
CA ALA A 193 12.52 -2.34 -29.75
C ALA A 193 11.55 -1.98 -30.89
N LYS A 194 10.25 -1.98 -30.60
CA LYS A 194 9.20 -1.54 -31.57
C LYS A 194 9.13 -0.04 -31.62
N HIS A 195 9.09 0.63 -30.47
CA HIS A 195 8.87 2.04 -30.34
C HIS A 195 9.97 2.92 -30.97
N LYS A 196 11.24 2.46 -30.97
CA LYS A 196 12.35 3.19 -31.63
C LYS A 196 12.15 3.47 -33.11
N THR A 197 11.24 2.73 -33.78
CA THR A 197 10.94 2.92 -35.21
C THR A 197 9.80 3.89 -35.45
N GLU A 198 9.15 4.37 -34.41
CA GLU A 198 8.03 5.32 -34.52
C GLU A 198 8.53 6.71 -34.91
N LYS A 199 7.70 7.41 -35.72
CA LYS A 199 8.03 8.77 -36.20
C LYS A 199 8.16 9.73 -35.02
N GLY A 200 9.30 10.43 -34.97
CA GLY A 200 9.57 11.44 -33.95
C GLY A 200 10.23 10.90 -32.68
N VAL A 201 10.47 9.61 -32.60
CA VAL A 201 11.19 8.98 -31.50
C VAL A 201 12.68 8.96 -31.82
N PHE A 202 13.47 9.44 -30.88
CA PHE A 202 14.93 9.41 -30.88
C PHE A 202 15.42 8.43 -29.83
N THR A 203 16.50 7.72 -30.13
CA THR A 203 17.12 6.79 -29.19
C THR A 203 18.59 7.18 -28.97
N THR A 204 19.00 7.28 -27.72
CA THR A 204 20.39 7.56 -27.35
C THR A 204 21.21 6.27 -27.28
N PRO A 205 22.55 6.34 -27.24
CA PRO A 205 23.39 5.15 -27.09
C PRO A 205 23.15 4.34 -25.82
N SER A 206 22.65 4.94 -24.76
CA SER A 206 22.29 4.25 -23.50
C SER A 206 20.98 3.46 -23.60
N GLY A 207 20.20 3.68 -24.67
CA GLY A 207 18.88 3.09 -24.88
C GLY A 207 17.71 3.95 -24.36
N LEU A 208 17.98 5.13 -23.80
CA LEU A 208 16.94 6.11 -23.50
C LEU A 208 16.23 6.51 -24.81
N GLN A 209 14.91 6.51 -24.80
CA GLN A 209 14.11 7.02 -25.91
C GLN A 209 13.40 8.31 -25.51
N TYR A 210 13.29 9.24 -26.48
CA TYR A 210 12.57 10.48 -26.22
C TYR A 210 11.87 11.00 -27.47
N MET A 211 10.84 11.81 -27.24
CA MET A 211 10.13 12.56 -28.26
C MET A 211 9.99 14.02 -27.82
N VAL A 212 10.21 14.93 -28.76
CA VAL A 212 10.03 16.37 -28.54
C VAL A 212 8.54 16.70 -28.70
N LEU A 213 7.84 16.99 -27.60
CA LEU A 213 6.43 17.41 -27.61
C LEU A 213 6.31 18.93 -27.84
N ARG A 214 7.26 19.71 -27.32
CA ARG A 214 7.39 21.14 -27.50
C ARG A 214 8.86 21.52 -27.46
N GLN A 215 9.32 22.29 -28.44
CA GLN A 215 10.69 22.81 -28.46
C GLN A 215 10.83 23.97 -27.48
N GLY A 216 11.96 24.05 -26.78
CA GLY A 216 12.38 25.19 -25.98
C GLY A 216 13.43 26.02 -26.71
N ALA A 217 13.68 27.23 -26.20
CA ALA A 217 14.67 28.16 -26.77
C ALA A 217 15.76 28.58 -25.78
N GLY A 218 15.67 28.16 -24.51
CA GLY A 218 16.64 28.51 -23.47
C GLY A 218 17.89 27.63 -23.46
N PRO A 219 18.79 27.83 -22.49
CA PRO A 219 19.98 27.00 -22.31
C PRO A 219 19.62 25.56 -21.94
N ARG A 220 20.55 24.63 -22.12
CA ARG A 220 20.46 23.24 -21.65
C ARG A 220 21.19 23.10 -20.32
N PRO A 221 20.64 22.34 -19.36
CA PRO A 221 21.31 22.10 -18.10
C PRO A 221 22.50 21.13 -18.28
N ARG A 222 23.44 21.22 -17.35
CA ARG A 222 24.52 20.25 -17.15
C ARG A 222 24.08 19.21 -16.10
N ALA A 223 24.73 18.06 -16.09
CA ALA A 223 24.42 16.99 -15.14
C ALA A 223 24.62 17.39 -13.65
N SER A 224 25.35 18.48 -13.37
CA SER A 224 25.54 19.01 -12.03
C SER A 224 24.52 20.07 -11.62
N ASP A 225 23.67 20.53 -12.56
CA ASP A 225 22.78 21.65 -12.32
C ASP A 225 21.52 21.22 -11.55
N HIS A 226 20.86 22.18 -10.92
CA HIS A 226 19.51 22.05 -10.40
C HIS A 226 18.51 22.53 -11.44
N VAL A 227 17.39 21.88 -11.52
CA VAL A 227 16.33 22.20 -12.48
C VAL A 227 14.98 22.27 -11.82
N ARG A 228 14.12 23.16 -12.33
CA ARG A 228 12.71 23.23 -11.96
C ARG A 228 11.88 22.70 -13.12
N VAL A 229 11.04 21.70 -12.84
CA VAL A 229 10.26 20.98 -13.86
C VAL A 229 8.82 20.78 -13.43
N ASN A 230 7.92 20.67 -14.42
CA ASN A 230 6.68 19.94 -14.28
C ASN A 230 6.84 18.57 -14.93
N TYR A 231 6.24 17.55 -14.33
CA TYR A 231 6.32 16.20 -14.87
C TYR A 231 5.15 15.33 -14.47
N GLN A 232 4.95 14.27 -15.25
CA GLN A 232 4.11 13.13 -14.90
C GLN A 232 4.87 11.86 -15.25
N GLY A 233 4.99 10.96 -14.28
CA GLY A 233 5.60 9.63 -14.43
C GLY A 233 4.53 8.55 -14.44
N ALA A 234 4.63 7.63 -15.40
CA ALA A 234 3.74 6.50 -15.55
C ALA A 234 4.50 5.21 -15.90
N LEU A 235 3.89 4.06 -15.62
CA LEU A 235 4.31 2.76 -16.13
C LEU A 235 3.88 2.62 -17.62
N LEU A 236 4.35 1.56 -18.30
CA LEU A 236 3.98 1.29 -19.69
C LEU A 236 2.48 1.04 -19.88
N ASP A 237 1.78 0.57 -18.87
CA ASP A 237 0.33 0.36 -18.89
C ASP A 237 -0.50 1.64 -18.66
N GLY A 238 0.19 2.78 -18.47
CA GLY A 238 -0.43 4.08 -18.23
C GLY A 238 -0.71 4.39 -16.76
N THR A 239 -0.41 3.48 -15.83
CA THR A 239 -0.56 3.73 -14.39
C THR A 239 0.35 4.87 -13.95
N VAL A 240 -0.21 6.00 -13.56
CA VAL A 240 0.52 7.17 -13.05
C VAL A 240 0.98 6.86 -11.63
N PHE A 241 2.29 7.01 -11.38
CA PHE A 241 2.87 6.79 -10.05
C PHE A 241 3.33 8.09 -9.38
N ASP A 242 3.58 9.15 -10.16
CA ASP A 242 3.95 10.44 -9.61
C ASP A 242 3.64 11.58 -10.61
N SER A 243 3.17 12.74 -10.10
CA SER A 243 2.82 13.90 -10.91
C SER A 243 2.95 15.21 -10.14
N SER A 244 3.77 16.13 -10.65
CA SER A 244 3.84 17.50 -10.12
C SER A 244 2.55 18.28 -10.40
N TYR A 245 1.82 17.92 -11.44
CA TYR A 245 0.54 18.55 -11.80
C TYR A 245 -0.53 18.22 -10.76
N GLU A 246 -0.58 16.97 -10.24
CA GLU A 246 -1.51 16.57 -9.18
C GLU A 246 -1.20 17.27 -7.85
N ARG A 247 0.10 17.58 -7.59
CA ARG A 247 0.51 18.37 -6.43
C ARG A 247 0.27 19.88 -6.60
N GLY A 248 -0.09 20.33 -7.80
CA GLY A 248 -0.37 21.73 -8.11
C GLY A 248 0.83 22.66 -8.16
N GLN A 249 2.07 22.12 -8.12
CA GLN A 249 3.30 22.92 -8.12
C GLN A 249 4.47 22.20 -8.80
N PRO A 250 5.34 22.94 -9.50
CA PRO A 250 6.60 22.41 -10.04
C PRO A 250 7.51 21.88 -8.92
N THR A 251 8.40 20.97 -9.29
CA THR A 251 9.38 20.40 -8.37
C THR A 251 10.80 20.78 -8.80
N GLU A 252 11.69 20.94 -7.83
CA GLU A 252 13.12 21.19 -8.06
C GLU A 252 13.94 19.97 -7.73
N PHE A 253 14.92 19.63 -8.60
CA PHE A 253 15.82 18.50 -8.46
C PHE A 253 17.25 18.87 -8.84
N GLY A 254 18.22 18.34 -8.10
CA GLY A 254 19.59 18.23 -8.58
C GLY A 254 19.69 17.07 -9.58
N LEU A 255 20.21 17.31 -10.77
CA LEU A 255 20.32 16.27 -11.81
C LEU A 255 21.27 15.13 -11.45
N ASN A 256 22.13 15.31 -10.46
CA ASN A 256 23.00 14.29 -9.88
C ASN A 256 22.29 13.43 -8.79
N GLN A 257 21.04 13.72 -8.45
CA GLN A 257 20.28 13.06 -7.39
C GLN A 257 19.02 12.32 -7.92
N VAL A 258 18.85 12.27 -9.23
CA VAL A 258 17.73 11.60 -9.90
C VAL A 258 18.20 10.35 -10.64
N ILE A 259 17.27 9.56 -11.17
CA ILE A 259 17.58 8.38 -11.99
C ILE A 259 18.41 8.77 -13.22
N GLN A 260 19.27 7.85 -13.70
CA GLN A 260 20.21 8.11 -14.79
C GLN A 260 19.51 8.61 -16.07
N GLY A 261 18.36 8.02 -16.40
CA GLY A 261 17.56 8.44 -17.54
C GLY A 261 17.09 9.89 -17.46
N TRP A 262 16.84 10.43 -16.26
CA TRP A 262 16.53 11.85 -16.07
C TRP A 262 17.76 12.73 -16.21
N THR A 263 18.89 12.34 -15.59
CA THR A 263 20.16 13.06 -15.74
C THR A 263 20.53 13.21 -17.21
N GLU A 264 20.48 12.12 -17.97
CA GLU A 264 20.75 12.13 -19.41
C GLU A 264 19.70 12.93 -20.18
N GLY A 265 18.41 12.60 -20.00
CA GLY A 265 17.32 13.16 -20.77
C GLY A 265 17.19 14.66 -20.62
N LEU A 266 17.28 15.19 -19.39
CA LEU A 266 17.14 16.62 -19.13
C LEU A 266 18.30 17.44 -19.67
N THR A 267 19.52 16.88 -19.78
CA THR A 267 20.63 17.57 -20.46
C THR A 267 20.42 17.76 -21.97
N LEU A 268 19.50 17.01 -22.59
CA LEU A 268 19.11 17.18 -23.98
C LEU A 268 18.06 18.28 -24.17
N MET A 269 17.36 18.69 -23.10
CA MET A 269 16.25 19.63 -23.17
C MET A 269 16.72 21.08 -23.03
N PRO A 270 16.39 21.98 -23.96
CA PRO A 270 16.49 23.41 -23.72
C PRO A 270 15.37 23.87 -22.76
N VAL A 271 15.65 24.87 -21.93
CA VAL A 271 14.62 25.49 -21.06
C VAL A 271 13.44 25.95 -21.91
N GLY A 272 12.22 25.70 -21.42
CA GLY A 272 10.96 25.92 -22.12
C GLY A 272 10.48 24.72 -22.94
N ALA A 273 11.28 23.65 -23.07
CA ALA A 273 10.88 22.43 -23.79
C ALA A 273 9.95 21.56 -22.97
N LYS A 274 9.17 20.73 -23.68
CA LYS A 274 8.46 19.58 -23.12
C LYS A 274 8.80 18.34 -23.92
N TYR A 275 9.33 17.32 -23.26
CA TYR A 275 9.72 16.05 -23.86
C TYR A 275 8.96 14.92 -23.19
N ARG A 276 8.75 13.83 -23.96
CA ARG A 276 8.38 12.53 -23.42
C ARG A 276 9.59 11.62 -23.46
N PHE A 277 9.86 10.97 -22.34
CA PHE A 277 10.92 10.00 -22.20
C PHE A 277 10.34 8.62 -21.98
N TRP A 278 10.96 7.60 -22.56
CA TRP A 278 10.78 6.18 -22.23
C TRP A 278 12.13 5.67 -21.72
N ILE A 279 12.18 5.41 -20.45
CA ILE A 279 13.41 5.13 -19.70
C ILE A 279 13.48 3.64 -19.42
N PRO A 280 14.46 2.90 -20.01
CA PRO A 280 14.67 1.50 -19.68
C PRO A 280 14.88 1.31 -18.18
N GLY A 281 14.48 0.15 -17.63
CA GLY A 281 14.61 -0.14 -16.22
C GLY A 281 16.04 0.05 -15.67
N ASP A 282 17.07 -0.29 -16.45
CA ASP A 282 18.46 -0.12 -16.08
C ASP A 282 18.90 1.35 -15.92
N LEU A 283 18.21 2.30 -16.56
CA LEU A 283 18.41 3.76 -16.40
C LEU A 283 17.40 4.37 -15.41
N ALA A 284 16.55 3.57 -14.80
CA ALA A 284 15.55 3.93 -13.82
C ALA A 284 15.88 3.33 -12.44
N TYR A 285 15.02 2.50 -11.90
CA TYR A 285 15.18 1.91 -10.56
C TYR A 285 15.77 0.49 -10.57
N GLY A 286 16.12 -0.04 -11.76
CA GLY A 286 16.80 -1.32 -11.93
C GLY A 286 16.06 -2.52 -11.34
N PRO A 287 16.81 -3.58 -10.95
CA PRO A 287 16.24 -4.82 -10.43
C PRO A 287 15.55 -4.70 -9.09
N GLN A 288 15.77 -3.60 -8.35
CA GLN A 288 15.10 -3.36 -7.07
C GLN A 288 13.71 -2.74 -7.26
N GLY A 289 13.52 -1.97 -8.34
CA GLY A 289 12.33 -1.13 -8.48
C GLY A 289 12.22 -0.06 -7.38
N MET A 290 11.02 0.46 -7.19
CA MET A 290 10.66 1.36 -6.07
C MET A 290 9.27 0.97 -5.56
N PRO A 291 9.15 -0.06 -4.72
CA PRO A 291 7.85 -0.60 -4.27
C PRO A 291 6.96 0.42 -3.58
N GLN A 292 7.54 1.35 -2.79
CA GLN A 292 6.81 2.41 -2.11
C GLN A 292 6.14 3.39 -3.10
N GLY A 293 6.68 3.53 -4.30
CA GLY A 293 6.10 4.29 -5.40
C GLY A 293 5.31 3.44 -6.40
N GLY A 294 5.05 2.17 -6.10
CA GLY A 294 4.33 1.27 -7.01
C GLY A 294 5.11 0.86 -8.27
N ILE A 295 6.44 1.05 -8.28
CA ILE A 295 7.30 0.72 -9.43
C ILE A 295 7.95 -0.64 -9.19
N GLY A 296 7.55 -1.63 -9.98
CA GLY A 296 8.11 -2.97 -9.94
C GLY A 296 9.57 -3.03 -10.43
N PRO A 297 10.28 -4.14 -10.13
CA PRO A 297 11.66 -4.34 -10.59
C PRO A 297 11.76 -4.33 -12.12
N ASN A 298 12.84 -3.74 -12.64
CA ASN A 298 13.14 -3.59 -14.07
C ASN A 298 12.05 -2.92 -14.91
N SER A 299 11.14 -2.16 -14.30
CA SER A 299 10.08 -1.45 -15.03
C SER A 299 10.67 -0.38 -15.96
N THR A 300 10.24 -0.39 -17.21
CA THR A 300 10.42 0.75 -18.12
C THR A 300 9.43 1.84 -17.74
N LEU A 301 9.91 3.08 -17.62
CA LEU A 301 9.14 4.23 -17.18
C LEU A 301 8.86 5.19 -18.32
N VAL A 302 7.70 5.85 -18.28
CA VAL A 302 7.30 6.90 -19.21
C VAL A 302 7.19 8.20 -18.42
N PHE A 303 7.88 9.25 -18.87
CA PHE A 303 7.78 10.57 -18.28
C PHE A 303 7.47 11.64 -19.31
N ASP A 304 6.45 12.43 -19.04
CA ASP A 304 6.26 13.73 -19.69
C ASP A 304 6.92 14.78 -18.80
N VAL A 305 7.94 15.48 -19.31
CA VAL A 305 8.71 16.45 -18.54
C VAL A 305 8.73 17.79 -19.25
N GLU A 306 8.41 18.85 -18.53
CA GLU A 306 8.52 20.24 -18.97
C GLU A 306 9.62 20.94 -18.16
N LEU A 307 10.70 21.34 -18.82
CA LEU A 307 11.81 22.04 -18.20
C LEU A 307 11.52 23.53 -18.12
N LEU A 308 11.28 24.02 -16.91
CA LEU A 308 10.88 25.42 -16.66
C LEU A 308 12.07 26.34 -16.46
N ALA A 309 13.09 25.89 -15.71
CA ALA A 309 14.27 26.69 -15.41
C ALA A 309 15.47 25.82 -15.00
N ILE A 310 16.66 26.37 -15.16
CA ILE A 310 17.88 25.95 -14.44
C ILE A 310 17.98 26.87 -13.23
N THR A 311 18.06 26.30 -12.02
CA THR A 311 18.10 27.06 -10.77
C THR A 311 19.52 27.07 -10.20
N PRO A 312 19.93 28.14 -9.49
CA PRO A 312 21.21 28.16 -8.75
C PRO A 312 21.25 27.03 -7.71
N GLN A 313 22.44 26.53 -7.44
CA GLN A 313 22.73 25.61 -6.34
C GLN A 313 22.58 26.30 -4.99
#